data_777b7136832e9d204ed57c9feff565f4
#
_entry.id   777b7136832e9d204ed57c9feff565f4
#
_cell.length_a   1.000
_cell.length_b   1.000
_cell.length_c   1.000
_cell.angle_alpha   90.00
_cell.angle_beta   90.00
_cell.angle_gamma   90.00
#
_symmetry.space_group_name_H-M   'P 1'
#
loop_
_entity.id
_entity.type
_entity.pdbx_description
1 polymer ?
#
loop_
_entity_poly.entity_id
_entity_poly.type
_entity_poly.pdbx_seq_one_letter_code
_entity_poly.pdbx_strand_id
1 'polypeptide(L)'
;METVYKAALRAPDHAWLRTSSFIEVKEDGLDKLSDIFFNFGKTIPDITDEVLEKYKNAPYRAPMIIILVNTFKEHPKVPPIEQKLSTAAAAQNIMLALNAMNYACIWRTGKMAFNKVVQENLNLKDHQEILGYLYVGTEVGNKKKIPNLEVDDFVSYL
;
A
#
# COMPACT_ATOMS: atom_id res chain seq x y z
N MET A 1 11.08 -12.43 1.84
CA MET A 1 9.71 -11.88 2.09
C MET A 1 9.00 -12.52 3.29
N GLU A 2 9.16 -13.78 3.58
CA GLU A 2 8.46 -14.43 4.71
C GLU A 2 8.64 -13.71 6.05
N THR A 3 9.87 -13.33 6.41
CA THR A 3 10.17 -12.54 7.63
C THR A 3 9.44 -11.20 7.65
N VAL A 4 9.35 -10.53 6.50
CA VAL A 4 8.66 -9.25 6.34
C VAL A 4 7.16 -9.40 6.63
N TYR A 5 6.53 -10.44 6.07
CA TYR A 5 5.11 -10.72 6.34
C TYR A 5 4.86 -11.20 7.76
N LYS A 6 5.78 -11.97 8.34
CA LYS A 6 5.71 -12.32 9.78
C LYS A 6 5.75 -11.06 10.67
N ALA A 7 6.56 -10.07 10.34
CA ALA A 7 6.57 -8.78 11.04
C ALA A 7 5.24 -8.03 10.87
N ALA A 8 4.69 -8.00 9.65
CA ALA A 8 3.37 -7.40 9.38
C ALA A 8 2.27 -8.01 10.26
N LEU A 9 2.24 -9.33 10.38
CA LEU A 9 1.24 -10.06 11.16
C LEU A 9 1.40 -9.89 12.69
N ARG A 10 2.40 -9.15 13.16
CA ARG A 10 2.55 -8.74 14.57
C ARG A 10 1.92 -7.39 14.88
N ALA A 11 1.37 -6.70 13.88
CA ALA A 11 0.65 -5.45 14.10
C ALA A 11 -0.51 -5.63 15.09
N PRO A 12 -0.85 -4.62 15.88
CA PRO A 12 -2.05 -4.63 16.71
C PRO A 12 -3.29 -4.92 15.88
N ASP A 13 -4.12 -5.83 16.37
CA ASP A 13 -5.33 -6.29 15.68
C ASP A 13 -6.43 -6.54 16.70
N HIS A 14 -7.34 -5.54 16.84
CA HIS A 14 -8.40 -5.59 17.83
C HIS A 14 -9.31 -6.80 17.58
N ALA A 15 -9.58 -7.55 18.64
CA ALA A 15 -10.35 -8.80 18.62
C ALA A 15 -9.79 -9.87 17.66
N TRP A 16 -8.55 -9.73 17.20
CA TRP A 16 -7.89 -10.64 16.27
C TRP A 16 -8.71 -10.90 15.01
N LEU A 17 -9.31 -9.87 14.45
CA LEU A 17 -10.17 -9.95 13.28
C LEU A 17 -9.43 -10.38 12.01
N ARG A 18 -8.09 -10.22 11.99
CA ARG A 18 -7.27 -10.58 10.81
C ARG A 18 -7.77 -9.88 9.55
N THR A 19 -7.81 -8.54 9.61
CA THR A 19 -8.34 -7.72 8.53
C THR A 19 -7.33 -7.41 7.44
N SER A 20 -6.04 -7.59 7.74
CA SER A 20 -4.95 -7.27 6.82
C SER A 20 -4.63 -8.43 5.88
N SER A 21 -4.52 -8.14 4.60
CA SER A 21 -3.97 -9.05 3.61
C SER A 21 -3.09 -8.28 2.61
N PHE A 22 -2.22 -9.00 1.91
CA PHE A 22 -1.21 -8.41 1.05
C PHE A 22 -1.18 -9.15 -0.29
N ILE A 23 -1.12 -8.40 -1.40
CA ILE A 23 -0.91 -8.97 -2.73
C ILE A 23 0.50 -8.57 -3.17
N GLU A 24 1.37 -9.55 -3.33
CA GLU A 24 2.73 -9.35 -3.86
C GLU A 24 2.69 -9.35 -5.37
N VAL A 25 3.16 -8.27 -5.98
CA VAL A 25 3.21 -8.04 -7.43
C VAL A 25 4.66 -7.90 -7.85
N LYS A 26 5.14 -8.79 -8.71
CA LYS A 26 6.48 -8.78 -9.28
C LYS A 26 6.49 -9.49 -10.64
N GLU A 27 7.55 -9.34 -11.39
CA GLU A 27 7.71 -10.00 -12.70
C GLU A 27 6.48 -9.73 -13.60
N ASP A 28 5.89 -10.75 -14.20
CA ASP A 28 4.67 -10.65 -15.05
C ASP A 28 3.47 -10.01 -14.32
N GLY A 29 3.49 -10.01 -12.99
CA GLY A 29 2.49 -9.32 -12.18
C GLY A 29 2.51 -7.81 -12.37
N LEU A 30 3.69 -7.23 -12.63
CA LEU A 30 3.81 -5.79 -12.91
C LEU A 30 3.11 -5.42 -14.22
N ASP A 31 3.18 -6.28 -15.25
CA ASP A 31 2.49 -6.07 -16.52
C ASP A 31 0.97 -6.10 -16.31
N LYS A 32 0.48 -7.07 -15.56
CA LYS A 32 -0.94 -7.17 -15.21
C LYS A 32 -1.43 -5.93 -14.44
N LEU A 33 -0.64 -5.45 -13.48
CA LEU A 33 -0.99 -4.25 -12.74
C LEU A 33 -0.93 -2.99 -13.61
N SER A 34 0.01 -2.94 -14.56
CA SER A 34 0.11 -1.89 -15.59
C SER A 34 -1.16 -1.82 -16.44
N ASP A 35 -1.64 -2.96 -16.92
CA ASP A 35 -2.88 -3.05 -17.69
C ASP A 35 -4.10 -2.60 -16.87
N ILE A 36 -4.18 -3.00 -15.60
CA ILE A 36 -5.24 -2.57 -14.68
C ILE A 36 -5.23 -1.05 -14.52
N PHE A 37 -4.07 -0.44 -14.28
CA PHE A 37 -3.96 1.01 -14.12
C PHE A 37 -4.22 1.77 -15.42
N PHE A 38 -3.80 1.23 -16.56
CA PHE A 38 -4.09 1.80 -17.86
C PHE A 38 -5.60 1.76 -18.17
N ASN A 39 -6.24 0.63 -17.92
CA ASN A 39 -7.68 0.48 -18.11
C ASN A 39 -8.49 1.39 -17.18
N PHE A 40 -8.07 1.52 -15.91
CA PHE A 40 -8.62 2.53 -15.01
C PHE A 40 -8.46 3.94 -15.58
N GLY A 41 -7.27 4.27 -16.09
CA GLY A 41 -7.00 5.58 -16.69
C GLY A 41 -8.00 5.93 -17.79
N LYS A 42 -8.32 4.97 -18.66
CA LYS A 42 -9.32 5.16 -19.75
C LYS A 42 -10.73 5.46 -19.26
N THR A 43 -11.07 5.18 -18.01
CA THR A 43 -12.37 5.52 -17.45
C THR A 43 -12.49 6.99 -16.99
N ILE A 44 -11.38 7.72 -17.00
CA ILE A 44 -11.35 9.12 -16.56
C ILE A 44 -11.70 10.02 -17.73
N PRO A 45 -12.76 10.83 -17.65
CA PRO A 45 -13.10 11.81 -18.69
C PRO A 45 -11.92 12.75 -18.94
N ASP A 46 -11.71 13.11 -20.21
CA ASP A 46 -10.71 14.09 -20.67
C ASP A 46 -9.27 13.80 -20.20
N ILE A 47 -8.95 12.52 -19.94
CA ILE A 47 -7.58 12.13 -19.60
C ILE A 47 -6.65 12.39 -20.78
N THR A 48 -5.50 13.00 -20.52
CA THR A 48 -4.47 13.18 -21.55
C THR A 48 -3.64 11.91 -21.72
N ASP A 49 -3.09 11.71 -22.90
CA ASP A 49 -2.20 10.57 -23.19
C ASP A 49 -1.00 10.53 -22.24
N GLU A 50 -0.46 11.71 -21.88
CA GLU A 50 0.64 11.80 -20.90
C GLU A 50 0.26 11.23 -19.54
N VAL A 51 -0.93 11.53 -19.04
CA VAL A 51 -1.42 11.03 -17.74
C VAL A 51 -1.75 9.53 -17.85
N LEU A 52 -2.28 9.10 -18.96
CA LEU A 52 -2.58 7.68 -19.22
C LEU A 52 -1.28 6.86 -19.22
N GLU A 53 -0.23 7.33 -19.89
CA GLU A 53 1.10 6.70 -19.87
C GLU A 53 1.74 6.72 -18.47
N LYS A 54 1.51 7.76 -17.66
CA LYS A 54 1.93 7.77 -16.24
C LYS A 54 1.28 6.66 -15.42
N TYR A 55 0.01 6.36 -15.66
CA TYR A 55 -0.68 5.25 -14.99
C TYR A 55 -0.12 3.92 -15.45
N LYS A 56 0.01 3.70 -16.74
CA LYS A 56 0.59 2.50 -17.33
C LYS A 56 2.00 2.21 -16.79
N ASN A 57 2.82 3.23 -16.69
CA ASN A 57 4.21 3.09 -16.23
C ASN A 57 4.38 3.12 -14.70
N ALA A 58 3.31 3.38 -13.95
CA ALA A 58 3.40 3.48 -12.50
C ALA A 58 3.93 2.20 -11.81
N PRO A 59 3.55 0.97 -12.21
CA PRO A 59 4.05 -0.24 -11.58
C PRO A 59 5.56 -0.45 -11.76
N TYR A 60 6.14 -0.01 -12.85
CA TYR A 60 7.57 -0.24 -13.16
C TYR A 60 8.55 0.66 -12.41
N ARG A 61 8.06 1.47 -11.46
CA ARG A 61 8.92 2.33 -10.61
C ARG A 61 9.73 1.55 -9.58
N ALA A 62 9.39 0.29 -9.34
CA ALA A 62 10.12 -0.63 -8.49
C ALA A 62 9.95 -2.07 -8.99
N PRO A 63 10.90 -2.96 -8.70
CA PRO A 63 10.83 -4.36 -9.12
C PRO A 63 9.74 -5.16 -8.41
N MET A 64 9.18 -4.63 -7.32
CA MET A 64 8.10 -5.28 -6.56
C MET A 64 7.15 -4.24 -5.99
N ILE A 65 5.87 -4.58 -5.96
CA ILE A 65 4.83 -3.82 -5.26
C ILE A 65 4.10 -4.76 -4.31
N ILE A 66 3.81 -4.27 -3.10
CA ILE A 66 2.91 -4.94 -2.18
C ILE A 66 1.64 -4.10 -2.08
N ILE A 67 0.52 -4.65 -2.51
CA ILE A 67 -0.78 -4.00 -2.38
C ILE A 67 -1.31 -4.30 -0.99
N LEU A 68 -1.64 -3.25 -0.24
CA LEU A 68 -2.19 -3.33 1.10
C LEU A 68 -3.72 -3.44 1.01
N VAL A 69 -4.26 -4.55 1.43
CA VAL A 69 -5.71 -4.81 1.38
C VAL A 69 -6.26 -4.93 2.80
N ASN A 70 -7.25 -4.10 3.10
CA ASN A 70 -8.04 -4.22 4.31
C ASN A 70 -9.34 -4.96 3.98
N THR A 71 -9.65 -5.99 4.75
CA THR A 71 -10.90 -6.76 4.65
C THR A 71 -11.79 -6.39 5.83
N PHE A 72 -12.83 -5.62 5.57
CA PHE A 72 -13.80 -5.26 6.60
C PHE A 72 -14.53 -6.49 7.10
N LYS A 73 -14.66 -6.59 8.42
CA LYS A 73 -15.45 -7.61 9.13
C LYS A 73 -16.41 -6.93 10.08
N GLU A 74 -17.67 -7.28 9.98
CA GLU A 74 -18.66 -6.78 10.93
C GLU A 74 -18.37 -7.27 12.33
N HIS A 75 -18.30 -6.33 13.29
CA HIS A 75 -18.03 -6.65 14.69
C HIS A 75 -18.61 -5.57 15.61
N PRO A 76 -19.33 -5.95 16.69
CA PRO A 76 -20.08 -4.98 17.52
C PRO A 76 -19.21 -3.99 18.29
N LYS A 77 -17.92 -4.31 18.51
CA LYS A 77 -16.99 -3.50 19.32
C LYS A 77 -15.81 -2.94 18.52
N VAL A 78 -15.63 -3.35 17.27
CA VAL A 78 -14.48 -2.93 16.45
C VAL A 78 -14.94 -2.13 15.25
N PRO A 79 -14.90 -0.81 15.32
CA PRO A 79 -15.35 0.02 14.21
C PRO A 79 -14.41 -0.09 12.99
N PRO A 80 -14.90 0.22 11.77
CA PRO A 80 -14.12 0.11 10.53
C PRO A 80 -12.78 0.84 10.56
N ILE A 81 -12.72 1.99 11.24
CA ILE A 81 -11.47 2.77 11.33
C ILE A 81 -10.36 2.01 12.03
N GLU A 82 -10.65 1.28 13.10
CA GLU A 82 -9.63 0.50 13.82
C GLU A 82 -9.09 -0.63 12.96
N GLN A 83 -9.92 -1.23 12.11
CA GLN A 83 -9.51 -2.26 11.18
C GLN A 83 -8.55 -1.72 10.12
N LYS A 84 -8.80 -0.51 9.59
CA LYS A 84 -7.87 0.19 8.69
C LYS A 84 -6.55 0.53 9.38
N LEU A 85 -6.62 1.02 10.61
CA LEU A 85 -5.43 1.34 11.43
C LEU A 85 -4.58 0.09 11.69
N SER A 86 -5.19 -1.07 11.94
CA SER A 86 -4.47 -2.35 12.05
C SER A 86 -3.70 -2.69 10.76
N THR A 87 -4.32 -2.51 9.59
CA THR A 87 -3.67 -2.74 8.31
C THR A 87 -2.57 -1.69 8.04
N ALA A 88 -2.77 -0.43 8.44
CA ALA A 88 -1.75 0.61 8.34
C ALA A 88 -0.55 0.32 9.26
N ALA A 89 -0.79 -0.17 10.48
CA ALA A 89 0.28 -0.61 11.39
C ALA A 89 1.05 -1.81 10.82
N ALA A 90 0.36 -2.76 10.18
CA ALA A 90 1.00 -3.87 9.49
C ALA A 90 1.89 -3.39 8.31
N ALA A 91 1.43 -2.39 7.55
CA ALA A 91 2.23 -1.76 6.50
C ALA A 91 3.51 -1.09 7.04
N GLN A 92 3.41 -0.39 8.18
CA GLN A 92 4.58 0.20 8.83
C GLN A 92 5.58 -0.88 9.27
N ASN A 93 5.11 -2.01 9.81
CA ASN A 93 5.98 -3.13 10.15
C ASN A 93 6.67 -3.73 8.92
N ILE A 94 5.99 -3.82 7.76
CA ILE A 94 6.60 -4.21 6.48
C ILE A 94 7.74 -3.26 6.13
N MET A 95 7.49 -1.96 6.18
CA MET A 95 8.48 -0.94 5.81
C MET A 95 9.72 -0.98 6.71
N LEU A 96 9.53 -1.15 8.03
CA LEU A 96 10.63 -1.29 8.99
C LEU A 96 11.43 -2.58 8.77
N ALA A 97 10.75 -3.71 8.54
CA ALA A 97 11.41 -4.98 8.27
C ALA A 97 12.22 -4.94 6.96
N LEU A 98 11.67 -4.34 5.90
CA LEU A 98 12.37 -4.13 4.63
C LEU A 98 13.61 -3.25 4.82
N ASN A 99 13.49 -2.14 5.56
CA ASN A 99 14.61 -1.26 5.85
C ASN A 99 15.72 -1.99 6.63
N ALA A 100 15.36 -2.78 7.65
CA ALA A 100 16.31 -3.60 8.39
C ALA A 100 17.04 -4.65 7.54
N MET A 101 16.45 -5.02 6.40
CA MET A 101 17.03 -5.93 5.40
C MET A 101 17.73 -5.20 4.24
N ASN A 102 17.97 -3.89 4.37
CA ASN A 102 18.59 -3.00 3.37
C ASN A 102 17.79 -2.87 2.07
N TYR A 103 16.46 -3.00 2.12
CA TYR A 103 15.57 -2.63 1.03
C TYR A 103 14.97 -1.24 1.26
N ALA A 104 14.77 -0.52 0.17
CA ALA A 104 14.01 0.73 0.19
C ALA A 104 12.53 0.44 -0.05
N CYS A 105 11.67 1.22 0.60
CA CYS A 105 10.25 1.11 0.41
C CYS A 105 9.59 2.51 0.47
N ILE A 106 8.59 2.71 -0.40
CA ILE A 106 7.75 3.92 -0.36
C ILE A 106 6.27 3.54 -0.44
N TRP A 107 5.47 4.08 0.47
CA TRP A 107 4.02 3.94 0.43
C TRP A 107 3.43 4.99 -0.51
N ARG A 108 2.67 4.54 -1.49
CA ARG A 108 1.90 5.38 -2.41
C ARG A 108 0.43 5.02 -2.36
N THR A 109 -0.39 6.05 -2.58
CA THR A 109 -1.83 5.94 -2.71
C THR A 109 -2.26 6.63 -4.02
N GLY A 110 -3.38 7.32 -4.01
CA GLY A 110 -3.92 8.09 -5.13
C GLY A 110 -5.17 7.45 -5.70
N LYS A 111 -5.65 7.98 -6.82
CA LYS A 111 -6.94 7.58 -7.41
C LYS A 111 -7.05 6.07 -7.64
N MET A 112 -5.95 5.41 -7.98
CA MET A 112 -5.90 3.96 -8.23
C MET A 112 -6.19 3.11 -6.97
N ALA A 113 -5.86 3.60 -5.76
CA ALA A 113 -6.15 2.87 -4.53
C ALA A 113 -7.64 2.88 -4.17
N PHE A 114 -8.34 3.96 -4.52
CA PHE A 114 -9.72 4.18 -4.10
C PHE A 114 -10.77 3.94 -5.19
N ASN A 115 -10.35 3.38 -6.33
CA ASN A 115 -11.24 3.18 -7.46
C ASN A 115 -11.75 1.73 -7.55
N LYS A 116 -13.07 1.58 -7.70
CA LYS A 116 -13.71 0.27 -7.80
C LYS A 116 -13.24 -0.55 -9.01
N VAL A 117 -13.02 0.08 -10.16
CA VAL A 117 -12.53 -0.63 -11.35
C VAL A 117 -11.20 -1.31 -11.08
N VAL A 118 -10.28 -0.64 -10.36
CA VAL A 118 -9.00 -1.25 -9.96
C VAL A 118 -9.21 -2.42 -8.99
N GLN A 119 -10.09 -2.23 -8.01
CA GLN A 119 -10.40 -3.28 -7.02
C GLN A 119 -11.02 -4.53 -7.68
N GLU A 120 -11.98 -4.33 -8.57
CA GLU A 120 -12.64 -5.39 -9.33
C GLU A 120 -11.66 -6.17 -10.22
N ASN A 121 -10.78 -5.47 -10.93
CA ASN A 121 -9.75 -6.10 -11.77
C ASN A 121 -8.66 -6.84 -10.96
N LEU A 122 -8.51 -6.50 -9.69
CA LEU A 122 -7.70 -7.25 -8.72
C LEU A 122 -8.50 -8.37 -8.01
N ASN A 123 -9.75 -8.63 -8.43
CA ASN A 123 -10.67 -9.61 -7.86
C ASN A 123 -10.94 -9.39 -6.35
N LEU A 124 -10.89 -8.15 -5.90
CA LEU A 124 -11.26 -7.80 -4.53
C LEU A 124 -12.79 -7.84 -4.37
N LYS A 125 -13.24 -8.28 -3.21
CA LYS A 125 -14.65 -8.33 -2.84
C LYS A 125 -15.14 -6.96 -2.33
N ASP A 126 -16.44 -6.71 -2.30
CA ASP A 126 -17.06 -5.45 -1.89
C ASP A 126 -16.66 -4.97 -0.47
N HIS A 127 -16.35 -5.92 0.42
CA HIS A 127 -15.90 -5.62 1.78
C HIS A 127 -14.36 -5.53 1.91
N GLN A 128 -13.64 -5.49 0.79
CA GLN A 128 -12.20 -5.29 0.72
C GLN A 128 -11.89 -3.93 0.09
N GLU A 129 -10.87 -3.28 0.58
CA GLU A 129 -10.39 -2.01 0.06
C GLU A 129 -8.85 -1.97 0.01
N ILE A 130 -8.33 -1.20 -0.93
CA ILE A 130 -6.90 -0.96 -1.03
C ILE A 130 -6.54 0.24 -0.16
N LEU A 131 -5.61 0.07 0.79
CA LEU A 131 -5.08 1.19 1.58
C LEU A 131 -3.84 1.84 0.94
N GLY A 132 -3.27 1.21 -0.07
CA GLY A 132 -2.14 1.73 -0.82
C GLY A 132 -1.24 0.65 -1.38
N TYR A 133 -0.14 1.10 -1.93
CA TYR A 133 0.87 0.31 -2.62
C TYR A 133 2.24 0.59 -2.02
N LEU A 134 2.92 -0.43 -1.53
CA LEU A 134 4.31 -0.34 -1.11
C LEU A 134 5.20 -0.71 -2.30
N TYR A 135 5.90 0.27 -2.82
CA TYR A 135 6.92 0.08 -3.85
C TYR A 135 8.22 -0.33 -3.18
N VAL A 136 8.74 -1.50 -3.52
CA VAL A 136 9.88 -2.12 -2.85
C VAL A 136 11.01 -2.34 -3.84
N GLY A 137 12.21 -1.93 -3.47
CA GLY A 137 13.40 -2.12 -4.31
C GLY A 137 14.69 -1.77 -3.56
N THR A 138 15.78 -1.65 -4.30
CA THR A 138 17.04 -1.13 -3.78
C THR A 138 17.09 0.37 -4.08
N GLU A 139 17.49 1.16 -3.09
CA GLU A 139 17.65 2.60 -3.26
C GLU A 139 18.79 2.90 -4.23
N VAL A 140 18.52 3.75 -5.23
CA VAL A 140 19.51 4.23 -6.18
C VAL A 140 19.55 5.76 -6.15
N GLY A 141 20.75 6.31 -6.27
CA GLY A 141 20.95 7.78 -6.27
C GLY A 141 21.13 8.37 -4.88
N ASN A 142 20.95 9.67 -4.77
CA ASN A 142 21.17 10.41 -3.53
C ASN A 142 19.95 10.30 -2.61
N LYS A 143 20.20 9.98 -1.35
CA LYS A 143 19.16 9.99 -0.31
C LYS A 143 18.57 11.39 -0.16
N LYS A 144 17.24 11.46 -0.04
CA LYS A 144 16.60 12.71 0.32
C LYS A 144 17.07 13.17 1.69
N LYS A 145 17.34 14.47 1.84
CA LYS A 145 17.61 15.05 3.15
C LYS A 145 16.37 14.89 4.03
N ILE A 146 16.55 14.25 5.17
CA ILE A 146 15.50 14.12 6.18
C ILE A 146 15.44 15.46 6.93
N PRO A 147 14.26 16.09 7.05
CA PRO A 147 14.11 17.29 7.87
C PRO A 147 14.41 16.96 9.34
N ASN A 148 15.12 17.83 10.02
CA ASN A 148 15.23 17.75 11.47
C ASN A 148 13.93 18.25 12.09
N LEU A 149 13.27 17.41 12.88
CA LEU A 149 12.05 17.76 13.59
C LEU A 149 12.32 17.69 15.08
N GLU A 150 11.90 18.73 15.78
CA GLU A 150 12.03 18.79 17.23
C GLU A 150 10.88 17.97 17.86
N VAL A 151 11.22 17.08 18.78
CA VAL A 151 10.22 16.17 19.41
C VAL A 151 9.15 16.95 20.16
N ASP A 152 9.53 18.07 20.76
CA ASP A 152 8.64 18.92 21.57
C ASP A 152 7.51 19.57 20.75
N ASP A 153 7.66 19.65 19.41
CA ASP A 153 6.59 20.11 18.51
C ASP A 153 5.44 19.10 18.38
N PHE A 154 5.66 17.85 18.77
CA PHE A 154 4.74 16.72 18.57
C PHE A 154 4.33 16.01 19.85
N VAL A 155 5.03 16.24 20.95
CA VAL A 155 4.81 15.57 22.24
C VAL A 155 4.48 16.61 23.29
N SER A 156 3.39 16.39 24.01
CA SER A 156 3.00 17.17 25.19
C SER A 156 2.95 16.25 26.42
N TYR A 157 3.23 16.84 27.57
CA TYR A 157 3.20 16.15 28.87
C TYR A 157 2.02 16.67 29.70
N LEU A 158 1.31 15.75 30.39
CA LEU A 158 0.22 16.06 31.31
C LEU A 158 0.77 16.38 32.70
#